data_037826201e95dc8e5da806d41ab60232
#
_entry.id   037826201e95dc8e5da806d41ab60232
#
_cell.length_a   1.000
_cell.length_b   1.000
_cell.length_c   1.000
_cell.angle_alpha   90.00
_cell.angle_beta   90.00
_cell.angle_gamma   90.00
#
_symmetry.space_group_name_H-M   'P 1'
#
loop_
_entity.id
_entity.type
_entity.pdbx_description
1 polymer ?
#
loop_
_entity_poly.entity_id
_entity_poly.type
_entity_poly.pdbx_seq_one_letter_code
_entity_poly.pdbx_strand_id
1 'polypeptide(L)'
;MSSGSFELRVGLGIDAHRFATDRPLVLGGVRVRERDGLSGHSDADVVTHALMDALLGAAGLEDIGRYFPDSDPAFADADSMGLLARVAGMVAREGWRVANVDIVVVCEQPRIAPHREAMRARLAEILGVSVSQIGLRGTTTEGMGFTGRQEGIMAQSVALLERPRTEGTAGDCGDSASAGPAVLP
;
A
#
# COMPACT_ATOMS: atom_id res chain seq x y z
N MET A 1 18.62 29.42 3.93
CA MET A 1 18.18 28.14 3.40
C MET A 1 16.66 28.10 3.58
N SER A 2 15.89 28.23 2.49
CA SER A 2 14.43 28.19 2.55
C SER A 2 14.02 26.77 2.98
N SER A 3 13.40 26.63 4.15
CA SER A 3 12.77 25.38 4.57
C SER A 3 11.54 25.17 3.68
N GLY A 4 11.71 24.46 2.56
CA GLY A 4 10.58 24.09 1.72
C GLY A 4 9.56 23.34 2.57
N SER A 5 8.32 23.83 2.60
CA SER A 5 7.23 23.09 3.25
C SER A 5 6.80 21.95 2.36
N PHE A 6 6.49 20.78 2.97
CA PHE A 6 5.95 19.61 2.28
C PHE A 6 4.47 19.43 2.60
N GLU A 7 3.72 18.98 1.62
CA GLU A 7 2.41 18.38 1.84
C GLU A 7 2.65 16.88 2.11
N LEU A 8 1.96 16.35 3.13
CA LEU A 8 2.08 14.94 3.53
C LEU A 8 0.71 14.29 3.44
N ARG A 9 0.69 13.02 3.01
CA ARG A 9 -0.51 12.18 3.03
C ARG A 9 -0.20 10.79 3.54
N VAL A 10 -1.14 10.25 4.30
CA VAL A 10 -1.09 8.88 4.84
C VAL A 10 -2.16 8.05 4.13
N GLY A 11 -1.80 6.84 3.74
CA GLY A 11 -2.73 5.82 3.26
C GLY A 11 -2.57 4.54 4.06
N LEU A 12 -3.67 3.82 4.19
CA LEU A 12 -3.75 2.50 4.81
C LEU A 12 -4.26 1.50 3.78
N GLY A 13 -3.60 0.36 3.66
CA GLY A 13 -4.04 -0.78 2.86
C GLY A 13 -4.08 -2.04 3.71
N ILE A 14 -5.06 -2.89 3.47
CA ILE A 14 -5.24 -4.17 4.13
C ILE A 14 -5.62 -5.20 3.07
N ASP A 15 -4.95 -6.34 3.09
CA ASP A 15 -5.30 -7.46 2.24
C ASP A 15 -5.20 -8.79 3.01
N ALA A 16 -5.97 -9.79 2.59
CA ALA A 16 -5.97 -11.11 3.20
C ALA A 16 -6.26 -12.18 2.16
N HIS A 17 -5.42 -13.21 2.12
CA HIS A 17 -5.56 -14.33 1.22
C HIS A 17 -5.57 -15.66 1.97
N ARG A 18 -6.42 -16.59 1.51
CA ARG A 18 -6.50 -17.96 2.01
C ARG A 18 -5.31 -18.78 1.50
N PHE A 19 -4.85 -19.76 2.30
CA PHE A 19 -3.87 -20.73 1.82
C PHE A 19 -4.41 -21.60 0.69
N ALA A 20 -3.52 -21.97 -0.25
CA ALA A 20 -3.75 -22.88 -1.35
C ALA A 20 -2.54 -23.81 -1.51
N THR A 21 -2.78 -25.13 -1.77
CA THR A 21 -1.74 -26.16 -1.70
C THR A 21 -0.76 -26.16 -2.87
N ASP A 22 -1.22 -25.82 -4.07
CA ASP A 22 -0.50 -26.14 -5.33
C ASP A 22 0.20 -24.95 -5.98
N ARG A 23 0.50 -23.92 -5.21
CA ARG A 23 1.21 -22.75 -5.72
C ARG A 23 2.26 -22.25 -4.73
N PRO A 24 3.31 -21.56 -5.20
CA PRO A 24 4.34 -21.02 -4.32
C PRO A 24 3.77 -19.96 -3.40
N LEU A 25 4.35 -19.80 -2.21
CA LEU A 25 4.09 -18.67 -1.33
C LEU A 25 5.06 -17.54 -1.67
N VAL A 26 4.52 -16.44 -2.19
CA VAL A 26 5.25 -15.21 -2.46
C VAL A 26 4.77 -14.13 -1.48
N LEU A 27 5.70 -13.45 -0.82
CA LEU A 27 5.43 -12.35 0.10
C LEU A 27 6.46 -11.23 -0.11
N GLY A 28 6.01 -10.01 -0.42
CA GLY A 28 6.89 -8.87 -0.69
C GLY A 28 7.88 -9.15 -1.82
N GLY A 29 7.44 -9.84 -2.88
CA GLY A 29 8.24 -10.23 -4.02
C GLY A 29 9.29 -11.32 -3.74
N VAL A 30 9.21 -11.99 -2.58
CA VAL A 30 10.13 -13.07 -2.18
C VAL A 30 9.37 -14.39 -2.13
N ARG A 31 9.88 -15.40 -2.85
CA ARG A 31 9.38 -16.76 -2.73
C ARG A 31 9.84 -17.38 -1.41
N VAL A 32 8.88 -17.54 -0.49
CA VAL A 32 9.10 -18.05 0.87
C VAL A 32 9.01 -19.56 0.94
N ARG A 33 8.12 -20.15 0.11
CA ARG A 33 7.89 -21.62 0.01
C ARG A 33 7.57 -21.98 -1.44
N GLU A 34 7.89 -23.22 -1.80
CA GLU A 34 7.57 -23.77 -3.13
C GLU A 34 6.11 -24.24 -3.26
N ARG A 35 5.43 -24.47 -2.13
CA ARG A 35 4.03 -24.93 -2.02
C ARG A 35 3.36 -24.23 -0.85
N ASP A 36 2.07 -24.50 -0.70
CA ASP A 36 1.24 -23.91 0.38
C ASP A 36 1.29 -22.39 0.36
N GLY A 37 1.12 -21.83 -0.84
CA GLY A 37 1.01 -20.40 -1.09
C GLY A 37 -0.37 -19.86 -0.79
N LEU A 38 -0.70 -18.74 -1.41
CA LEU A 38 -1.96 -18.05 -1.21
C LEU A 38 -2.85 -18.14 -2.46
N SER A 39 -4.16 -18.23 -2.27
CA SER A 39 -5.16 -18.22 -3.34
C SER A 39 -5.42 -16.78 -3.79
N GLY A 40 -5.39 -16.53 -5.08
CA GLY A 40 -5.70 -15.23 -5.68
C GLY A 40 -5.56 -15.29 -7.20
N HIS A 41 -5.93 -14.22 -7.88
CA HIS A 41 -5.90 -14.12 -9.34
C HIS A 41 -4.49 -13.91 -9.89
N SER A 42 -3.66 -13.13 -9.17
CA SER A 42 -2.23 -12.92 -9.43
C SER A 42 -1.37 -13.97 -8.73
N ASP A 43 -0.12 -13.67 -8.42
CA ASP A 43 0.74 -14.46 -7.53
C ASP A 43 0.25 -14.44 -6.06
N ALA A 44 -0.81 -13.68 -5.75
CA ALA A 44 -1.44 -13.53 -4.44
C ALA A 44 -0.48 -13.04 -3.34
N ASP A 45 0.46 -12.16 -3.69
CA ASP A 45 1.34 -11.51 -2.73
C ASP A 45 0.58 -10.49 -1.88
N VAL A 46 0.02 -10.96 -0.77
CA VAL A 46 -0.79 -10.17 0.16
C VAL A 46 -0.04 -8.96 0.73
N VAL A 47 1.28 -9.03 0.85
CA VAL A 47 2.13 -7.93 1.35
C VAL A 47 2.19 -6.81 0.32
N THR A 48 2.42 -7.17 -0.94
CA THR A 48 2.49 -6.22 -2.05
C THR A 48 1.13 -5.61 -2.36
N HIS A 49 0.04 -6.39 -2.27
CA HIS A 49 -1.33 -5.88 -2.45
C HIS A 49 -1.71 -4.84 -1.39
N ALA A 50 -1.49 -5.15 -0.10
CA ALA A 50 -1.74 -4.19 0.97
C ALA A 50 -0.91 -2.91 0.81
N LEU A 51 0.33 -3.01 0.32
CA LEU A 51 1.17 -1.86 0.03
C LEU A 51 0.64 -1.02 -1.13
N MET A 52 0.17 -1.66 -2.22
CA MET A 52 -0.41 -0.94 -3.36
C MET A 52 -1.63 -0.12 -2.95
N ASP A 53 -2.54 -0.69 -2.17
CA ASP A 53 -3.72 0.02 -1.67
C ASP A 53 -3.35 1.17 -0.73
N ALA A 54 -2.34 0.99 0.14
CA ALA A 54 -1.85 2.09 0.98
C ALA A 54 -1.31 3.25 0.15
N LEU A 55 -0.54 2.97 -0.91
CA LEU A 55 0.02 3.98 -1.80
C LEU A 55 -1.06 4.71 -2.61
N LEU A 56 -2.00 3.96 -3.19
CA LEU A 56 -3.12 4.50 -3.96
C LEU A 56 -4.01 5.38 -3.08
N GLY A 57 -4.39 4.90 -1.89
CA GLY A 57 -5.20 5.65 -0.94
C GLY A 57 -4.52 6.94 -0.48
N ALA A 58 -3.21 6.92 -0.18
CA ALA A 58 -2.44 8.12 0.15
C ALA A 58 -2.40 9.14 -0.99
N ALA A 59 -2.33 8.65 -2.25
CA ALA A 59 -2.35 9.52 -3.43
C ALA A 59 -3.76 10.08 -3.76
N GLY A 60 -4.82 9.57 -3.10
CA GLY A 60 -6.21 9.94 -3.39
C GLY A 60 -6.75 9.24 -4.63
N LEU A 61 -6.18 8.09 -4.98
CA LEU A 61 -6.59 7.23 -6.08
C LEU A 61 -7.52 6.11 -5.59
N GLU A 62 -8.14 5.37 -6.51
CA GLU A 62 -8.97 4.22 -6.21
C GLU A 62 -8.11 2.99 -5.86
N ASP A 63 -8.73 1.90 -5.43
CA ASP A 63 -8.08 0.65 -5.01
C ASP A 63 -7.49 -0.17 -6.18
N ILE A 64 -6.72 -1.22 -5.83
CA ILE A 64 -6.09 -2.10 -6.82
C ILE A 64 -7.10 -2.82 -7.70
N GLY A 65 -8.29 -3.18 -7.19
CA GLY A 65 -9.34 -3.86 -7.94
C GLY A 65 -9.88 -3.00 -9.09
N ARG A 66 -9.82 -1.68 -8.96
CA ARG A 66 -10.20 -0.76 -10.04
C ARG A 66 -9.17 -0.75 -11.18
N TYR A 67 -7.88 -0.80 -10.84
CA TYR A 67 -6.79 -0.71 -11.84
C TYR A 67 -6.35 -2.05 -12.39
N PHE A 68 -6.57 -3.13 -11.64
CA PHE A 68 -6.17 -4.50 -11.98
C PHE A 68 -7.31 -5.47 -11.64
N PRO A 69 -8.46 -5.37 -12.32
CA PRO A 69 -9.63 -6.17 -11.96
C PRO A 69 -9.38 -7.67 -12.20
N ASP A 70 -9.81 -8.50 -11.25
CA ASP A 70 -9.74 -9.97 -11.33
C ASP A 70 -10.50 -10.54 -12.53
N SER A 71 -11.44 -9.78 -13.09
CA SER A 71 -12.17 -10.17 -14.28
C SER A 71 -11.38 -10.03 -15.58
N ASP A 72 -10.23 -9.35 -15.57
CA ASP A 72 -9.39 -9.14 -16.75
C ASP A 72 -8.33 -10.24 -16.85
N PRO A 73 -8.38 -11.12 -17.88
CA PRO A 73 -7.38 -12.16 -18.08
C PRO A 73 -5.94 -11.66 -18.21
N ALA A 74 -5.73 -10.39 -18.54
CA ALA A 74 -4.41 -9.78 -18.65
C ALA A 74 -3.63 -9.76 -17.31
N PHE A 75 -4.35 -9.91 -16.18
CA PHE A 75 -3.76 -9.93 -14.84
C PHE A 75 -3.76 -11.32 -14.20
N ALA A 76 -4.22 -12.37 -14.92
CA ALA A 76 -4.11 -13.73 -14.47
C ALA A 76 -2.63 -14.11 -14.28
N ASP A 77 -2.30 -14.65 -13.10
CA ASP A 77 -0.92 -15.00 -12.70
C ASP A 77 0.10 -13.84 -12.80
N ALA A 78 -0.38 -12.59 -12.78
CA ALA A 78 0.48 -11.42 -12.83
C ALA A 78 1.45 -11.38 -11.64
N ASP A 79 2.68 -10.97 -11.90
CA ASP A 79 3.68 -10.65 -10.89
C ASP A 79 3.30 -9.37 -10.14
N SER A 80 3.00 -9.47 -8.85
CA SER A 80 2.59 -8.32 -8.03
C SER A 80 3.68 -7.25 -7.93
N MET A 81 4.95 -7.59 -8.12
CA MET A 81 6.03 -6.60 -8.17
C MET A 81 5.93 -5.73 -9.44
N GLY A 82 5.53 -6.30 -10.56
CA GLY A 82 5.22 -5.57 -11.78
C GLY A 82 4.00 -4.64 -11.62
N LEU A 83 2.97 -5.10 -10.90
CA LEU A 83 1.81 -4.26 -10.57
C LEU A 83 2.20 -3.11 -9.62
N LEU A 84 3.03 -3.38 -8.61
CA LEU A 84 3.55 -2.36 -7.70
C LEU A 84 4.36 -1.28 -8.44
N ALA A 85 5.18 -1.66 -9.43
CA ALA A 85 5.90 -0.70 -10.26
C ALA A 85 4.95 0.24 -11.03
N ARG A 86 3.81 -0.29 -11.52
CA ARG A 86 2.77 0.53 -12.16
C ARG A 86 2.11 1.49 -11.18
N VAL A 87 1.77 1.02 -9.97
CA VAL A 87 1.22 1.86 -8.90
C VAL A 87 2.19 2.96 -8.50
N ALA A 88 3.48 2.64 -8.31
CA ALA A 88 4.52 3.63 -8.02
C ALA A 88 4.60 4.71 -9.12
N GLY A 89 4.48 4.31 -10.39
CA GLY A 89 4.41 5.23 -11.52
C GLY A 89 3.14 6.10 -11.50
N MET A 90 1.99 5.59 -11.04
CA MET A 90 0.76 6.36 -10.89
C MET A 90 0.91 7.41 -9.79
N VAL A 91 1.39 7.02 -8.63
CA VAL A 91 1.67 7.90 -7.49
C VAL A 91 2.62 9.04 -7.88
N ALA A 92 3.69 8.71 -8.63
CA ALA A 92 4.64 9.71 -9.12
C ALA A 92 4.02 10.70 -10.12
N ARG A 93 3.10 10.25 -10.99
CA ARG A 93 2.36 11.15 -11.92
C ARG A 93 1.47 12.15 -11.19
N GLU A 94 0.95 11.79 -10.01
CA GLU A 94 0.21 12.71 -9.12
C GLU A 94 1.15 13.66 -8.35
N GLY A 95 2.45 13.62 -8.63
CA GLY A 95 3.45 14.48 -8.00
C GLY A 95 3.89 14.03 -6.61
N TRP A 96 3.52 12.83 -6.18
CA TRP A 96 3.87 12.29 -4.87
C TRP A 96 5.15 11.47 -4.90
N ARG A 97 5.87 11.47 -3.78
CA ARG A 97 7.01 10.60 -3.49
C ARG A 97 6.71 9.77 -2.24
N VAL A 98 7.24 8.57 -2.18
CA VAL A 98 7.17 7.75 -0.97
C VAL A 98 8.20 8.27 0.04
N ALA A 99 7.73 8.73 1.20
CA ALA A 99 8.59 9.12 2.31
C ALA A 99 8.97 7.91 3.15
N ASN A 100 8.01 7.07 3.53
CA ASN A 100 8.25 5.77 4.13
C ASN A 100 7.02 4.86 4.03
N VAL A 101 7.25 3.57 4.30
CA VAL A 101 6.22 2.53 4.40
C VAL A 101 6.44 1.73 5.67
N ASP A 102 5.36 1.30 6.31
CA ASP A 102 5.40 0.34 7.41
C ASP A 102 4.38 -0.78 7.17
N ILE A 103 4.83 -2.03 7.20
CA ILE A 103 4.04 -3.21 6.86
C ILE A 103 4.06 -4.20 8.02
N VAL A 104 2.88 -4.70 8.37
CA VAL A 104 2.70 -5.79 9.34
C VAL A 104 2.09 -6.99 8.62
N VAL A 105 2.77 -8.12 8.67
CA VAL A 105 2.28 -9.40 8.18
C VAL A 105 1.74 -10.20 9.36
N VAL A 106 0.47 -10.56 9.32
CA VAL A 106 -0.22 -11.29 10.39
C VAL A 106 -0.41 -12.73 9.97
N CYS A 107 0.35 -13.62 10.57
CA CYS A 107 0.27 -15.08 10.32
C CYS A 107 0.96 -15.87 11.43
N GLU A 108 0.53 -17.11 11.66
CA GLU A 108 1.22 -18.05 12.53
C GLU A 108 2.42 -18.67 11.80
N GLN A 109 2.27 -18.91 10.52
CA GLN A 109 3.31 -19.45 9.63
C GLN A 109 3.19 -18.81 8.23
N PRO A 110 4.34 -18.59 7.55
CA PRO A 110 5.73 -18.79 7.95
C PRO A 110 6.22 -17.73 8.96
N ARG A 111 7.38 -17.98 9.58
CA ARG A 111 8.10 -16.91 10.29
C ARG A 111 8.61 -15.89 9.28
N ILE A 112 8.26 -14.62 9.46
CA ILE A 112 8.63 -13.54 8.53
C ILE A 112 10.10 -13.10 8.72
N ALA A 113 10.62 -13.16 9.94
CA ALA A 113 11.94 -12.65 10.27
C ALA A 113 13.10 -13.13 9.36
N PRO A 114 13.17 -14.41 8.94
CA PRO A 114 14.24 -14.87 8.04
C PRO A 114 14.19 -14.25 6.64
N HIS A 115 13.01 -13.83 6.18
CA HIS A 115 12.78 -13.31 4.82
C HIS A 115 12.68 -11.78 4.78
N ARG A 116 12.61 -11.13 5.95
CA ARG A 116 12.33 -9.70 6.11
C ARG A 116 13.24 -8.80 5.27
N GLU A 117 14.55 -9.01 5.36
CA GLU A 117 15.51 -8.12 4.67
C GLU A 117 15.42 -8.26 3.15
N ALA A 118 15.18 -9.47 2.63
CA ALA A 118 14.97 -9.69 1.21
C ALA A 118 13.69 -9.01 0.71
N MET A 119 12.58 -9.11 1.45
CA MET A 119 11.32 -8.43 1.14
C MET A 119 11.51 -6.91 1.12
N ARG A 120 12.14 -6.34 2.16
CA ARG A 120 12.41 -4.90 2.26
C ARG A 120 13.25 -4.40 1.08
N ALA A 121 14.28 -5.15 0.70
CA ALA A 121 15.15 -4.80 -0.42
C ALA A 121 14.37 -4.77 -1.76
N ARG A 122 13.52 -5.79 -2.00
CA ARG A 122 12.72 -5.87 -3.23
C ARG A 122 11.70 -4.74 -3.32
N LEU A 123 10.99 -4.46 -2.23
CA LEU A 123 10.02 -3.37 -2.18
C LEU A 123 10.70 -2.01 -2.36
N ALA A 124 11.83 -1.79 -1.70
CA ALA A 124 12.61 -0.55 -1.81
C ALA A 124 13.12 -0.31 -3.24
N GLU A 125 13.60 -1.36 -3.92
CA GLU A 125 14.04 -1.33 -5.31
C GLU A 125 12.93 -0.82 -6.24
N ILE A 126 11.72 -1.40 -6.14
CA ILE A 126 10.58 -1.03 -6.99
C ILE A 126 10.09 0.39 -6.67
N LEU A 127 10.05 0.77 -5.41
CA LEU A 127 9.61 2.11 -5.00
C LEU A 127 10.67 3.20 -5.21
N GLY A 128 11.91 2.83 -5.56
CA GLY A 128 13.01 3.79 -5.74
C GLY A 128 13.43 4.50 -4.45
N VAL A 129 13.31 3.82 -3.29
CA VAL A 129 13.61 4.37 -1.96
C VAL A 129 14.73 3.59 -1.28
N SER A 130 15.28 4.15 -0.20
CA SER A 130 16.23 3.41 0.65
C SER A 130 15.51 2.28 1.42
N VAL A 131 16.20 1.16 1.64
CA VAL A 131 15.69 0.06 2.48
C VAL A 131 15.32 0.53 3.89
N SER A 132 15.97 1.56 4.41
CA SER A 132 15.64 2.17 5.71
C SER A 132 14.26 2.83 5.76
N GLN A 133 13.66 3.16 4.60
CA GLN A 133 12.32 3.73 4.49
C GLN A 133 11.22 2.65 4.46
N ILE A 134 11.58 1.36 4.42
CA ILE A 134 10.65 0.24 4.44
C ILE A 134 10.69 -0.44 5.80
N GLY A 135 9.68 -0.22 6.63
CA GLY A 135 9.37 -1.05 7.80
C GLY A 135 8.65 -2.32 7.38
N LEU A 136 9.07 -3.48 7.88
CA LEU A 136 8.36 -4.75 7.67
C LEU A 136 8.59 -5.65 8.88
N ARG A 137 7.50 -6.20 9.43
CA ARG A 137 7.53 -7.13 10.55
C ARG A 137 6.40 -8.14 10.47
N GLY A 138 6.58 -9.28 11.12
CA GLY A 138 5.52 -10.28 11.32
C GLY A 138 4.98 -10.23 12.74
N THR A 139 3.73 -10.61 12.89
CA THR A 139 3.08 -10.87 14.18
C THR A 139 2.15 -12.07 14.07
N THR A 140 1.76 -12.64 15.20
CA THR A 140 0.72 -13.68 15.28
C THR A 140 -0.56 -13.09 15.86
N THR A 141 -1.64 -13.85 15.81
CA THR A 141 -2.88 -13.56 16.56
C THR A 141 -3.07 -14.51 17.74
N GLU A 142 -1.99 -15.17 18.18
CA GLU A 142 -2.00 -16.09 19.33
C GLU A 142 -3.08 -17.20 19.19
N GLY A 143 -3.21 -17.74 17.99
CA GLY A 143 -4.18 -18.78 17.67
C GLY A 143 -5.62 -18.26 17.44
N MET A 144 -5.88 -16.97 17.55
CA MET A 144 -7.21 -16.40 17.39
C MET A 144 -7.50 -16.01 15.92
N GLY A 145 -8.79 -16.08 15.56
CA GLY A 145 -9.26 -15.66 14.22
C GLY A 145 -8.78 -16.59 13.11
N PHE A 146 -8.97 -16.17 11.85
CA PHE A 146 -8.63 -16.96 10.67
C PHE A 146 -7.10 -17.12 10.49
N THR A 147 -6.33 -16.09 10.83
CA THR A 147 -4.86 -16.16 10.80
C THR A 147 -4.32 -17.10 11.87
N GLY A 148 -4.90 -17.06 13.07
CA GLY A 148 -4.54 -17.97 14.17
C GLY A 148 -4.91 -19.41 13.90
N ARG A 149 -6.00 -19.68 13.17
CA ARG A 149 -6.37 -21.03 12.71
C ARG A 149 -5.61 -21.46 11.45
N GLN A 150 -4.66 -20.65 10.99
CA GLN A 150 -3.84 -20.92 9.79
C GLN A 150 -4.69 -21.12 8.52
N GLU A 151 -5.78 -20.38 8.38
CA GLU A 151 -6.63 -20.42 7.17
C GLU A 151 -6.06 -19.52 6.06
N GLY A 152 -5.21 -18.55 6.39
CA GLY A 152 -4.61 -17.61 5.47
C GLY A 152 -3.63 -16.66 6.15
N ILE A 153 -3.17 -15.69 5.38
CA ILE A 153 -2.29 -14.59 5.81
C ILE A 153 -3.02 -13.27 5.57
N MET A 154 -2.84 -12.31 6.49
CA MET A 154 -3.26 -10.91 6.32
C MET A 154 -2.02 -10.03 6.33
N ALA A 155 -2.04 -8.97 5.53
CA ALA A 155 -1.06 -7.89 5.60
C ALA A 155 -1.78 -6.55 5.79
N GLN A 156 -1.14 -5.68 6.54
CA GLN A 156 -1.57 -4.30 6.72
C GLN A 156 -0.38 -3.39 6.43
N SER A 157 -0.58 -2.36 5.62
CA SER A 157 0.45 -1.42 5.22
C SER A 157 -0.01 0.01 5.49
N VAL A 158 0.91 0.84 5.96
CA VAL A 158 0.75 2.29 6.02
C VAL A 158 1.82 2.91 5.13
N ALA A 159 1.42 3.80 4.23
CA ALA A 159 2.32 4.58 3.39
C ALA A 159 2.23 6.05 3.75
N LEU A 160 3.38 6.71 3.90
CA LEU A 160 3.50 8.15 3.98
C LEU A 160 4.03 8.65 2.63
N LEU A 161 3.27 9.51 1.99
CA LEU A 161 3.65 10.23 0.79
C LEU A 161 3.97 11.68 1.10
N GLU A 162 4.88 12.27 0.34
CA GLU A 162 5.24 13.67 0.43
C GLU A 162 5.35 14.31 -0.95
N ARG A 163 5.07 15.59 -1.05
CA ARG A 163 5.43 16.43 -2.20
C ARG A 163 5.77 17.84 -1.75
N PRO A 164 6.62 18.58 -2.50
CA PRO A 164 6.84 19.99 -2.22
C PRO A 164 5.51 20.75 -2.25
N ARG A 165 5.24 21.58 -1.25
CA ARG A 165 4.10 22.45 -1.27
C ARG A 165 4.35 23.52 -2.33
N THR A 166 3.54 23.53 -3.39
CA THR A 166 3.51 24.69 -4.29
C THR A 166 2.90 25.84 -3.48
N GLU A 167 3.59 26.98 -3.38
CA GLU A 167 2.98 28.19 -2.89
C GLU A 167 1.85 28.55 -3.86
N GLY A 168 0.68 27.96 -3.61
CA GLY A 168 -0.56 28.38 -4.28
C GLY A 168 -0.85 29.80 -3.83
N THR A 169 -1.06 30.70 -4.77
CA THR A 169 -1.75 31.98 -4.55
C THR A 169 -2.85 31.71 -3.52
N ALA A 170 -2.77 32.40 -2.39
CA ALA A 170 -3.80 32.43 -1.37
C ALA A 170 -5.12 32.72 -2.11
N GLY A 171 -5.91 31.66 -2.31
CA GLY A 171 -7.26 31.79 -2.86
C GLY A 171 -8.02 32.68 -1.90
N ASP A 172 -8.37 33.81 -2.40
CA ASP A 172 -9.30 34.80 -1.86
C ASP A 172 -10.50 34.07 -1.20
N CYS A 173 -10.44 33.91 0.11
CA CYS A 173 -11.63 33.68 0.90
C CYS A 173 -12.43 35.00 0.82
N GLY A 174 -13.20 35.09 -0.26
CA GLY A 174 -14.15 36.20 -0.43
C GLY A 174 -15.03 36.31 0.82
N ASP A 175 -14.73 37.32 1.59
CA ASP A 175 -15.53 37.83 2.69
C ASP A 175 -16.86 38.32 2.11
N SER A 176 -17.82 37.40 1.94
CA SER A 176 -19.20 37.79 1.64
C SER A 176 -19.80 38.33 2.91
N ALA A 177 -19.45 39.59 3.22
CA ALA A 177 -20.13 40.35 4.22
C ALA A 177 -21.64 40.37 3.94
N SER A 178 -22.37 39.81 4.87
CA SER A 178 -23.81 39.81 5.02
C SER A 178 -24.40 41.21 4.83
N ALA A 179 -25.16 41.40 3.74
CA ALA A 179 -26.14 42.46 3.68
C ALA A 179 -27.38 41.99 4.47
N GLY A 180 -27.61 42.59 5.62
CA GLY A 180 -28.82 42.38 6.42
C GLY A 180 -30.07 42.86 5.68
N PRO A 181 -31.27 42.27 5.96
CA PRO A 181 -32.50 42.68 5.32
C PRO A 181 -32.90 44.11 5.78
N ALA A 182 -33.17 44.96 4.79
CA ALA A 182 -33.79 46.28 5.01
C ALA A 182 -35.22 46.08 5.51
N VAL A 183 -35.52 46.66 6.68
CA VAL A 183 -36.88 46.82 7.18
C VAL A 183 -37.48 48.02 6.45
N LEU A 184 -38.56 47.83 5.73
CA LEU A 184 -39.40 48.87 5.16
C LEU A 184 -40.64 49.09 6.06
N PRO A 185 -41.21 50.33 6.06
CA PRO A 185 -42.18 50.82 7.04
C PRO A 185 -43.56 50.23 6.95
#